data_8cb8d5b92f4b01230e41b6edceae72da
#
_entry.id   8cb8d5b92f4b01230e41b6edceae72da
#
_cell.length_a   1.000
_cell.length_b   1.000
_cell.length_c   1.000
_cell.angle_alpha   90.00
_cell.angle_beta   90.00
_cell.angle_gamma   90.00
#
_symmetry.space_group_name_H-M   'P 1'
#
loop_
_entity.id
_entity.type
_entity.pdbx_description
1 polymer ?
#
loop_
_entity_poly.entity_id
_entity_poly.type
_entity_poly.pdbx_seq_one_letter_code
_entity_poly.pdbx_strand_id
1 'polypeptide(L)'
;FVVKKTFEDNAYEALAIIDIDRKGEAPVIQIHDKVESFVTAVRKHNKQDGTTDVMDILTKLPRWLLRIVTKILHWLDYHGWVPTSLSKDDPYNSSVFVSNLGSIKMHASYHHLTNYGNNSLFVIIDEKHLHPFFNADGSYEMREALRIGLTVDERIADGIYFAKSVMLVKKLLDNPELLDLPIDTPVEY
;
A
#
# COMPACT_ATOMS: atom_id res chain seq x y z
N PHE A 1 3.16 2.95 1.56
CA PHE A 1 2.63 2.68 2.92
C PHE A 1 2.69 3.91 3.80
N VAL A 2 1.89 3.93 4.86
CA VAL A 2 1.77 5.06 5.79
C VAL A 2 2.61 4.81 7.03
N VAL A 3 3.41 5.79 7.44
CA VAL A 3 4.19 5.78 8.69
C VAL A 3 3.77 6.94 9.57
N LYS A 4 3.35 6.65 10.79
CA LYS A 4 3.11 7.66 11.83
C LYS A 4 4.34 7.82 12.71
N LYS A 5 4.72 9.05 13.01
CA LYS A 5 5.84 9.36 13.90
C LYS A 5 5.53 9.05 15.36
N THR A 6 4.37 9.50 15.82
CA THR A 6 3.86 9.30 17.18
C THR A 6 2.35 9.02 17.12
N PHE A 7 1.78 8.55 18.24
CA PHE A 7 0.32 8.33 18.36
C PHE A 7 -0.41 9.51 18.98
N GLU A 8 0.20 10.70 19.01
CA GLU A 8 -0.42 11.93 19.48
C GLU A 8 -1.33 12.54 18.41
N ASP A 9 -2.37 13.28 18.82
CA ASP A 9 -3.41 13.81 17.92
C ASP A 9 -2.90 14.72 16.79
N ASN A 10 -1.73 15.33 16.95
CA ASN A 10 -1.09 16.20 15.96
C ASN A 10 0.12 15.53 15.28
N ALA A 11 0.23 14.21 15.32
CA ALA A 11 1.34 13.52 14.70
C ALA A 11 1.25 13.55 13.17
N TYR A 12 2.34 13.95 12.53
CA TYR A 12 2.46 13.88 11.09
C TYR A 12 2.45 12.43 10.61
N GLU A 13 1.74 12.21 9.52
CA GLU A 13 1.78 10.98 8.74
C GLU A 13 2.71 11.19 7.56
N ALA A 14 3.58 10.24 7.28
CA ALA A 14 4.41 10.25 6.09
C ALA A 14 4.06 9.06 5.20
N LEU A 15 3.88 9.32 3.92
CA LEU A 15 3.66 8.30 2.90
C LEU A 15 5.00 7.86 2.33
N ALA A 16 5.23 6.55 2.26
CA ALA A 16 6.41 5.98 1.64
C ALA A 16 6.08 5.31 0.33
N ILE A 17 6.83 5.65 -0.70
CA ILE A 17 6.84 4.94 -1.97
C ILE A 17 8.05 4.02 -1.98
N ILE A 18 7.83 2.75 -2.34
CA ILE A 18 8.88 1.75 -2.48
C ILE A 18 8.87 1.24 -3.91
N ASP A 19 9.91 1.56 -4.65
CA ASP A 19 10.14 0.98 -5.97
C ASP A 19 10.90 -0.34 -5.81
N ILE A 20 10.40 -1.41 -6.44
CA ILE A 20 11.03 -2.71 -6.45
C ILE A 20 11.70 -2.91 -7.81
N ASP A 21 13.02 -3.12 -7.80
CA ASP A 21 13.76 -3.48 -9.01
C ASP A 21 13.56 -4.97 -9.31
N ARG A 22 13.02 -5.27 -10.49
CA ARG A 22 12.79 -6.65 -10.95
C ARG A 22 14.07 -7.44 -11.15
N LYS A 23 15.17 -6.78 -11.46
CA LYS A 23 16.48 -7.39 -11.73
C LYS A 23 17.42 -7.35 -10.52
N GLY A 24 16.97 -6.77 -9.43
CA GLY A 24 17.75 -6.62 -8.20
C GLY A 24 17.72 -7.86 -7.31
N GLU A 25 18.03 -7.64 -6.06
CA GLU A 25 17.92 -8.64 -4.98
C GLU A 25 16.48 -9.13 -4.81
N ALA A 26 16.31 -10.22 -4.03
CA ALA A 26 14.99 -10.75 -3.71
C ALA A 26 14.02 -9.65 -3.24
N PRO A 27 12.76 -9.65 -3.72
CA PRO A 27 11.79 -8.58 -3.41
C PRO A 27 11.61 -8.32 -1.93
N VAL A 28 11.65 -9.38 -1.11
CA VAL A 28 11.49 -9.28 0.36
C VAL A 28 12.61 -8.48 0.97
N ILE A 29 13.87 -8.69 0.54
CA ILE A 29 15.05 -7.95 1.03
C ILE A 29 14.93 -6.48 0.64
N GLN A 30 14.61 -6.19 -0.62
CA GLN A 30 14.44 -4.82 -1.10
C GLN A 30 13.34 -4.07 -0.32
N ILE A 31 12.21 -4.72 -0.04
CA ILE A 31 11.11 -4.13 0.73
C ILE A 31 11.57 -3.88 2.17
N HIS A 32 12.19 -4.87 2.81
CA HIS A 32 12.66 -4.76 4.19
C HIS A 32 13.59 -3.56 4.37
N ASP A 33 14.65 -3.47 3.57
CA ASP A 33 15.68 -2.44 3.69
C ASP A 33 15.12 -1.04 3.43
N LYS A 34 14.27 -0.91 2.41
CA LYS A 34 13.64 0.38 2.08
C LYS A 34 12.61 0.82 3.13
N VAL A 35 11.80 -0.12 3.65
CA VAL A 35 10.86 0.17 4.75
C VAL A 35 11.60 0.58 6.01
N GLU A 36 12.62 -0.18 6.43
CA GLU A 36 13.39 0.11 7.64
C GLU A 36 14.09 1.47 7.55
N SER A 37 14.73 1.75 6.43
CA SER A 37 15.41 3.03 6.20
C SER A 37 14.43 4.21 6.26
N PHE A 38 13.25 4.08 5.63
CA PHE A 38 12.23 5.13 5.63
C PHE A 38 11.63 5.34 7.03
N VAL A 39 11.24 4.27 7.71
CA VAL A 39 10.69 4.35 9.09
C VAL A 39 11.70 5.01 10.03
N THR A 40 12.96 4.63 9.91
CA THR A 40 14.04 5.24 10.70
C THR A 40 14.21 6.72 10.39
N ALA A 41 14.17 7.11 9.11
CA ALA A 41 14.26 8.51 8.70
C ALA A 41 13.08 9.36 9.23
N VAL A 42 11.84 8.85 9.12
CA VAL A 42 10.65 9.54 9.64
C VAL A 42 10.72 9.71 11.15
N ARG A 43 11.05 8.65 11.89
CA ARG A 43 11.07 8.67 13.36
C ARG A 43 12.21 9.49 13.93
N LYS A 44 13.41 9.46 13.32
CA LYS A 44 14.59 10.17 13.83
C LYS A 44 14.72 11.59 13.31
N HIS A 45 14.36 11.86 12.05
CA HIS A 45 14.68 13.11 11.36
C HIS A 45 13.46 13.96 11.00
N ASN A 46 12.26 13.58 11.42
CA ASN A 46 11.04 14.36 11.11
C ASN A 46 10.83 14.61 9.61
N LYS A 47 11.24 13.66 8.77
CA LYS A 47 11.15 13.82 7.32
C LYS A 47 9.68 13.79 6.90
N GLN A 48 9.21 14.91 6.30
CA GLN A 48 7.94 14.97 5.58
C GLN A 48 8.10 14.41 4.17
N ASP A 49 7.01 13.92 3.61
CA ASP A 49 6.97 13.53 2.19
C ASP A 49 6.63 14.73 1.31
N GLY A 50 7.05 14.66 0.03
CA GLY A 50 6.82 15.75 -0.93
C GLY A 50 5.33 15.98 -1.23
N THR A 51 4.47 14.98 -1.08
CA THR A 51 3.03 15.09 -1.28
C THR A 51 2.38 15.96 -0.22
N THR A 52 2.78 15.81 1.05
CA THR A 52 2.32 16.65 2.14
C THR A 52 2.71 18.12 1.91
N ASP A 53 3.94 18.38 1.46
CA ASP A 53 4.39 19.75 1.15
C ASP A 53 3.57 20.39 0.02
N VAL A 54 3.24 19.64 -1.03
CA VAL A 54 2.37 20.13 -2.12
C VAL A 54 0.97 20.40 -1.62
N MET A 55 0.39 19.52 -0.79
CA MET A 55 -0.94 19.72 -0.20
C MET A 55 -0.99 20.94 0.70
N ASP A 56 0.05 21.20 1.50
CA ASP A 56 0.16 22.39 2.34
C ASP A 56 0.19 23.68 1.52
N ILE A 57 0.81 23.67 0.35
CA ILE A 57 0.78 24.79 -0.57
C ILE A 57 -0.62 24.97 -1.17
N LEU A 58 -1.23 23.89 -1.62
CA LEU A 58 -2.56 23.92 -2.24
C LEU A 58 -3.65 24.38 -1.27
N THR A 59 -3.58 24.02 0.01
CA THR A 59 -4.55 24.45 1.03
C THR A 59 -4.52 25.95 1.30
N LYS A 60 -3.43 26.65 1.00
CA LYS A 60 -3.30 28.12 1.12
C LYS A 60 -3.97 28.88 -0.02
N LEU A 61 -4.36 28.19 -1.10
CA LEU A 61 -5.00 28.82 -2.24
C LEU A 61 -6.48 29.11 -1.97
N PRO A 62 -7.05 30.21 -2.49
CA PRO A 62 -8.47 30.45 -2.43
C PRO A 62 -9.22 29.38 -3.22
N ARG A 63 -10.42 29.01 -2.76
CA ARG A 63 -11.20 27.88 -3.29
C ARG A 63 -11.46 27.93 -4.81
N TRP A 64 -11.65 29.13 -5.37
CA TRP A 64 -11.88 29.27 -6.81
C TRP A 64 -10.62 28.91 -7.62
N LEU A 65 -9.45 29.33 -7.14
CA LEU A 65 -8.17 29.01 -7.78
C LEU A 65 -7.85 27.52 -7.61
N LEU A 66 -8.06 26.95 -6.43
CA LEU A 66 -7.89 25.52 -6.18
C LEU A 66 -8.73 24.68 -7.14
N ARG A 67 -9.99 25.08 -7.40
CA ARG A 67 -10.86 24.40 -8.39
C ARG A 67 -10.30 24.43 -9.81
N ILE A 68 -9.68 25.52 -10.21
CA ILE A 68 -9.05 25.63 -11.54
C ILE A 68 -7.82 24.74 -11.60
N VAL A 69 -6.94 24.81 -10.60
CA VAL A 69 -5.72 24.00 -10.53
C VAL A 69 -6.04 22.50 -10.54
N THR A 70 -6.98 22.07 -9.72
CA THR A 70 -7.41 20.65 -9.69
C THR A 70 -8.00 20.18 -11.02
N LYS A 71 -8.81 21.00 -11.69
CA LYS A 71 -9.34 20.67 -13.02
C LYS A 71 -8.23 20.51 -14.06
N ILE A 72 -7.23 21.41 -14.04
CA ILE A 72 -6.08 21.31 -14.94
C ILE A 72 -5.26 20.06 -14.64
N LEU A 73 -4.99 19.76 -13.37
CA LEU A 73 -4.28 18.56 -12.97
C LEU A 73 -5.01 17.28 -13.42
N HIS A 74 -6.34 17.20 -13.20
CA HIS A 74 -7.14 16.07 -13.68
C HIS A 74 -7.12 15.94 -15.21
N TRP A 75 -7.16 17.07 -15.92
CA TRP A 75 -7.06 17.07 -17.38
C TRP A 75 -5.70 16.59 -17.87
N LEU A 76 -4.63 17.04 -17.23
CA LEU A 76 -3.26 16.58 -17.52
C LEU A 76 -3.09 15.10 -17.22
N ASP A 77 -3.64 14.62 -16.08
CA ASP A 77 -3.60 13.22 -15.66
C ASP A 77 -4.34 12.33 -16.68
N TYR A 78 -5.54 12.72 -17.09
CA TYR A 78 -6.30 12.00 -18.11
C TYR A 78 -5.55 11.85 -19.43
N HIS A 79 -4.74 12.84 -19.83
CA HIS A 79 -3.93 12.80 -21.06
C HIS A 79 -2.53 12.18 -20.86
N GLY A 80 -2.18 11.77 -19.65
CA GLY A 80 -0.84 11.26 -19.33
C GLY A 80 0.26 12.32 -19.42
N TRP A 81 -0.09 13.61 -19.26
CA TRP A 81 0.83 14.74 -19.39
C TRP A 81 1.27 15.34 -18.05
N VAL A 82 0.98 14.66 -16.95
CA VAL A 82 1.46 15.10 -15.63
C VAL A 82 2.99 15.04 -15.63
N PRO A 83 3.68 16.15 -15.27
CA PRO A 83 5.12 16.15 -15.18
C PRO A 83 5.64 15.08 -14.21
N THR A 84 6.68 14.35 -14.60
CA THR A 84 7.25 13.28 -13.78
C THR A 84 7.71 13.77 -12.40
N SER A 85 8.08 15.07 -12.31
CA SER A 85 8.43 15.69 -11.02
C SER A 85 7.27 15.77 -10.02
N LEU A 86 6.02 15.77 -10.51
CA LEU A 86 4.83 15.77 -9.67
C LEU A 86 4.28 14.36 -9.43
N SER A 87 4.43 13.44 -10.39
CA SER A 87 3.89 12.09 -10.30
C SER A 87 4.81 11.09 -9.59
N LYS A 88 6.13 11.33 -9.61
CA LYS A 88 7.12 10.39 -9.07
C LYS A 88 6.98 10.16 -7.57
N ASP A 89 6.67 11.22 -6.83
CA ASP A 89 6.56 11.17 -5.37
C ASP A 89 5.09 11.10 -4.91
N ASP A 90 4.15 10.92 -5.84
CA ASP A 90 2.72 10.82 -5.55
C ASP A 90 2.34 9.35 -5.30
N PRO A 91 1.98 8.96 -4.07
CA PRO A 91 1.62 7.59 -3.70
C PRO A 91 0.37 7.08 -4.42
N TYR A 92 -0.49 7.95 -4.93
CA TYR A 92 -1.67 7.56 -5.71
C TYR A 92 -1.33 7.02 -7.10
N ASN A 93 -0.08 7.17 -7.54
CA ASN A 93 0.45 6.55 -8.75
C ASN A 93 1.19 5.22 -8.48
N SER A 94 1.07 4.66 -7.29
CA SER A 94 1.63 3.36 -6.95
C SER A 94 0.74 2.20 -7.44
N SER A 95 1.34 1.04 -7.70
CA SER A 95 0.59 -0.16 -8.10
C SER A 95 -0.26 -0.73 -6.97
N VAL A 96 0.23 -0.66 -5.73
CA VAL A 96 -0.42 -1.19 -4.54
C VAL A 96 -0.23 -0.21 -3.39
N PHE A 97 -1.30 0.07 -2.68
CA PHE A 97 -1.25 0.81 -1.44
C PHE A 97 -1.34 -0.16 -0.26
N VAL A 98 -0.43 -0.07 0.69
CA VAL A 98 -0.40 -0.96 1.87
C VAL A 98 -0.53 -0.14 3.14
N SER A 99 -1.48 -0.51 4.00
CA SER A 99 -1.65 0.08 5.32
C SER A 99 -1.59 -1.00 6.40
N ASN A 100 -0.76 -0.79 7.41
CA ASN A 100 -0.65 -1.71 8.55
C ASN A 100 -1.37 -1.12 9.76
N LEU A 101 -2.61 -1.56 9.98
CA LEU A 101 -3.44 -1.16 11.12
C LEU A 101 -3.09 -1.95 12.41
N GLY A 102 -2.38 -3.08 12.29
CA GLY A 102 -1.90 -3.82 13.44
C GLY A 102 -0.98 -3.02 14.34
N SER A 103 -0.23 -2.06 13.78
CA SER A 103 0.63 -1.14 14.53
C SER A 103 -0.14 -0.23 15.52
N ILE A 104 -1.42 0.00 15.27
CA ILE A 104 -2.33 0.80 16.10
C ILE A 104 -3.43 -0.06 16.75
N LYS A 105 -3.27 -1.39 16.74
CA LYS A 105 -4.20 -2.36 17.32
C LYS A 105 -5.62 -2.27 16.77
N MET A 106 -5.73 -2.08 15.46
CA MET A 106 -7.01 -2.06 14.76
C MET A 106 -7.15 -3.25 13.84
N HIS A 107 -8.39 -3.73 13.71
CA HIS A 107 -8.72 -4.78 12.76
C HIS A 107 -8.73 -4.27 11.32
N ALA A 108 -8.45 -5.17 10.39
CA ALA A 108 -8.53 -4.87 8.97
C ALA A 108 -9.96 -4.45 8.60
N SER A 109 -10.07 -3.27 8.02
CA SER A 109 -11.32 -2.69 7.53
C SER A 109 -11.30 -2.60 6.01
N TYR A 110 -12.45 -2.35 5.40
CA TYR A 110 -12.51 -2.06 3.98
C TYR A 110 -12.11 -0.60 3.73
N HIS A 111 -11.38 -0.38 2.65
CA HIS A 111 -10.99 0.95 2.20
C HIS A 111 -11.54 1.19 0.80
N HIS A 112 -11.98 2.40 0.51
CA HIS A 112 -12.35 2.77 -0.87
C HIS A 112 -11.10 3.18 -1.65
N LEU A 113 -11.10 2.92 -2.94
CA LEU A 113 -10.08 3.41 -3.86
C LEU A 113 -10.36 4.88 -4.21
N THR A 114 -9.31 5.62 -4.53
CA THR A 114 -9.44 7.00 -5.00
C THR A 114 -9.78 7.05 -6.48
N ASN A 115 -10.47 8.13 -6.90
CA ASN A 115 -10.72 8.39 -8.32
C ASN A 115 -9.58 9.16 -8.99
N TYR A 116 -8.47 9.36 -8.27
CA TYR A 116 -7.27 10.05 -8.73
C TYR A 116 -6.10 9.08 -8.72
N GLY A 117 -5.20 9.22 -9.70
CA GLY A 117 -4.06 8.34 -9.87
C GLY A 117 -4.43 6.99 -10.49
N ASN A 118 -3.53 6.03 -10.38
CA ASN A 118 -3.68 4.69 -10.97
C ASN A 118 -3.68 3.55 -9.94
N ASN A 119 -3.77 3.88 -8.65
CA ASN A 119 -3.80 2.88 -7.59
C ASN A 119 -5.07 2.04 -7.68
N SER A 120 -4.93 0.76 -8.00
CA SER A 120 -6.04 -0.17 -8.23
C SER A 120 -6.16 -1.25 -7.17
N LEU A 121 -5.22 -1.28 -6.22
CA LEU A 121 -5.15 -2.31 -5.20
C LEU A 121 -4.79 -1.69 -3.85
N PHE A 122 -5.65 -1.90 -2.85
CA PHE A 122 -5.42 -1.47 -1.48
C PHE A 122 -5.38 -2.67 -0.55
N VAL A 123 -4.29 -2.83 0.18
CA VAL A 123 -4.05 -3.93 1.13
C VAL A 123 -4.01 -3.38 2.54
N ILE A 124 -4.83 -3.94 3.43
CA ILE A 124 -4.85 -3.59 4.84
C ILE A 124 -4.42 -4.80 5.65
N ILE A 125 -3.42 -4.61 6.50
CA ILE A 125 -2.91 -5.63 7.41
C ILE A 125 -3.50 -5.40 8.79
N ASP A 126 -4.14 -6.46 9.34
CA ASP A 126 -4.77 -6.51 10.67
C ASP A 126 -3.72 -6.61 11.79
N GLU A 127 -4.18 -6.42 13.02
CA GLU A 127 -3.39 -6.83 14.18
C GLU A 127 -3.31 -8.36 14.28
N LYS A 128 -2.22 -8.83 14.86
CA LYS A 128 -2.02 -10.25 15.17
C LYS A 128 -2.89 -10.66 16.36
N HIS A 129 -3.73 -11.66 16.18
CA HIS A 129 -4.65 -12.15 17.21
C HIS A 129 -4.81 -13.67 17.15
N LEU A 130 -5.28 -14.27 18.26
CA LEU A 130 -5.62 -15.67 18.29
C LEU A 130 -6.93 -15.90 17.53
N HIS A 131 -6.92 -16.84 16.59
CA HIS A 131 -8.06 -17.22 15.77
C HIS A 131 -8.28 -18.73 15.78
N PRO A 132 -9.53 -19.22 15.93
CA PRO A 132 -9.81 -20.63 15.84
C PRO A 132 -9.77 -21.12 14.40
N PHE A 133 -8.97 -22.15 14.15
CA PHE A 133 -8.94 -22.88 12.88
C PHE A 133 -9.65 -24.22 13.07
N PHE A 134 -10.76 -24.39 12.38
CA PHE A 134 -11.60 -25.58 12.49
C PHE A 134 -11.10 -26.70 11.58
N ASN A 135 -11.05 -27.90 12.14
CA ASN A 135 -10.76 -29.13 11.41
C ASN A 135 -12.07 -29.73 10.85
N ALA A 136 -11.95 -30.70 9.94
CA ALA A 136 -13.09 -31.35 9.31
C ALA A 136 -13.97 -32.14 10.29
N ASP A 137 -13.44 -32.58 11.43
CA ASP A 137 -14.12 -33.29 12.50
C ASP A 137 -14.85 -32.38 13.51
N GLY A 138 -14.78 -31.03 13.27
CA GLY A 138 -15.37 -30.03 14.16
C GLY A 138 -14.49 -29.63 15.35
N SER A 139 -13.33 -30.24 15.53
CA SER A 139 -12.33 -29.76 16.48
C SER A 139 -11.70 -28.46 15.98
N TYR A 140 -11.05 -27.70 16.85
CA TYR A 140 -10.37 -26.48 16.45
C TYR A 140 -9.04 -26.30 17.20
N GLU A 141 -8.15 -25.57 16.56
CA GLU A 141 -6.90 -25.13 17.16
C GLU A 141 -6.84 -23.61 17.17
N MET A 142 -6.41 -23.04 18.30
CA MET A 142 -6.15 -21.61 18.39
C MET A 142 -4.75 -21.33 17.86
N ARG A 143 -4.67 -20.56 16.77
CA ARG A 143 -3.40 -20.12 16.18
C ARG A 143 -3.34 -18.60 16.11
N GLU A 144 -2.14 -18.08 16.20
CA GLU A 144 -1.92 -16.67 15.88
C GLU A 144 -2.11 -16.45 14.38
N ALA A 145 -2.97 -15.50 14.06
CA ALA A 145 -3.29 -15.13 12.69
C ALA A 145 -3.42 -13.61 12.57
N LEU A 146 -3.25 -13.12 11.36
CA LEU A 146 -3.63 -11.77 10.97
C LEU A 146 -4.53 -11.85 9.74
N ARG A 147 -5.47 -10.93 9.65
CA ARG A 147 -6.32 -10.83 8.47
C ARG A 147 -5.72 -9.82 7.50
N ILE A 148 -5.94 -10.07 6.23
CA ILE A 148 -5.57 -9.15 5.16
C ILE A 148 -6.87 -8.71 4.49
N GLY A 149 -7.18 -7.41 4.60
CA GLY A 149 -8.25 -6.78 3.83
C GLY A 149 -7.74 -6.39 2.46
N LEU A 150 -8.49 -6.74 1.41
CA LEU A 150 -8.12 -6.44 0.04
C LEU A 150 -9.26 -5.70 -0.63
N THR A 151 -8.96 -4.51 -1.16
CA THR A 151 -9.85 -3.74 -2.03
C THR A 151 -9.23 -3.68 -3.42
N VAL A 152 -10.00 -4.08 -4.42
CA VAL A 152 -9.54 -4.19 -5.82
C VAL A 152 -10.44 -3.38 -6.73
N ASP A 153 -9.88 -2.88 -7.83
CA ASP A 153 -10.62 -2.15 -8.86
C ASP A 153 -11.01 -3.10 -10.00
N GLU A 154 -12.28 -3.52 -10.01
CA GLU A 154 -12.80 -4.41 -11.05
C GLU A 154 -12.85 -3.79 -12.46
N ARG A 155 -12.56 -2.49 -12.61
CA ARG A 155 -12.44 -1.85 -13.92
C ARG A 155 -11.20 -2.33 -14.68
N ILE A 156 -10.17 -2.86 -13.98
CA ILE A 156 -8.92 -3.33 -14.58
C ILE A 156 -8.89 -4.84 -14.84
N ALA A 157 -9.65 -5.62 -14.06
CA ALA A 157 -9.73 -7.07 -14.20
C ALA A 157 -10.99 -7.60 -13.52
N ASP A 158 -11.47 -8.76 -13.95
CA ASP A 158 -12.64 -9.39 -13.38
C ASP A 158 -12.35 -10.18 -12.09
N GLY A 159 -13.41 -10.62 -11.41
CA GLY A 159 -13.31 -11.39 -10.17
C GLY A 159 -12.56 -12.72 -10.31
N ILE A 160 -12.60 -13.35 -11.50
CA ILE A 160 -11.87 -14.61 -11.76
C ILE A 160 -10.36 -14.35 -11.76
N TYR A 161 -9.93 -13.26 -12.38
CA TYR A 161 -8.52 -12.86 -12.38
C TYR A 161 -8.03 -12.58 -10.95
N PHE A 162 -8.81 -11.81 -10.18
CA PHE A 162 -8.45 -11.53 -8.77
C PHE A 162 -8.45 -12.79 -7.90
N ALA A 163 -9.40 -13.71 -8.10
CA ALA A 163 -9.41 -14.98 -7.39
C ALA A 163 -8.12 -15.79 -7.63
N LYS A 164 -7.67 -15.88 -8.90
CA LYS A 164 -6.38 -16.51 -9.23
C LYS A 164 -5.20 -15.81 -8.60
N SER A 165 -5.20 -14.47 -8.59
CA SER A 165 -4.14 -13.68 -7.92
C SER A 165 -4.09 -13.95 -6.42
N VAL A 166 -5.24 -14.09 -5.75
CA VAL A 166 -5.31 -14.47 -4.33
C VAL A 166 -4.80 -15.90 -4.11
N MET A 167 -5.08 -16.83 -5.02
CA MET A 167 -4.52 -18.20 -4.95
C MET A 167 -2.99 -18.19 -5.02
N LEU A 168 -2.42 -17.38 -5.93
CA LEU A 168 -0.97 -17.19 -5.99
C LEU A 168 -0.41 -16.61 -4.69
N VAL A 169 -1.04 -15.57 -4.14
CA VAL A 169 -0.60 -14.99 -2.86
C VAL A 169 -0.63 -16.02 -1.74
N LYS A 170 -1.69 -16.84 -1.65
CA LYS A 170 -1.76 -17.94 -0.67
C LYS A 170 -0.63 -18.94 -0.87
N LYS A 171 -0.38 -19.35 -2.12
CA LYS A 171 0.73 -20.27 -2.44
C LYS A 171 2.08 -19.72 -1.98
N LEU A 172 2.33 -18.42 -2.17
CA LEU A 172 3.57 -17.78 -1.73
C LEU A 172 3.67 -17.67 -0.19
N LEU A 173 2.54 -17.43 0.49
CA LEU A 173 2.51 -17.40 1.97
C LEU A 173 2.69 -18.79 2.59
N ASP A 174 2.17 -19.82 1.95
CA ASP A 174 2.34 -21.22 2.38
C ASP A 174 3.75 -21.76 2.10
N ASN A 175 4.49 -21.13 1.16
CA ASN A 175 5.83 -21.52 0.76
C ASN A 175 6.73 -20.27 0.71
N PRO A 176 7.09 -19.70 1.85
CA PRO A 176 7.77 -18.41 1.93
C PRO A 176 9.17 -18.41 1.27
N GLU A 177 9.80 -19.57 1.10
CA GLU A 177 11.06 -19.74 0.38
C GLU A 177 10.98 -19.32 -1.09
N LEU A 178 9.79 -19.31 -1.68
CA LEU A 178 9.58 -18.83 -3.04
C LEU A 178 9.77 -17.30 -3.16
N LEU A 179 9.66 -16.57 -2.05
CA LEU A 179 9.87 -15.13 -2.02
C LEU A 179 11.36 -14.72 -2.05
N ASP A 180 12.25 -15.68 -1.82
CA ASP A 180 13.71 -15.47 -1.95
C ASP A 180 14.18 -15.61 -3.41
N LEU A 181 13.31 -16.07 -4.29
CA LEU A 181 13.60 -16.22 -5.71
C LEU A 181 13.46 -14.88 -6.45
N PRO A 182 14.11 -14.74 -7.62
CA PRO A 182 13.89 -13.60 -8.50
C PRO A 182 12.42 -13.44 -8.87
N ILE A 183 11.97 -12.18 -9.00
CA ILE A 183 10.56 -11.82 -9.25
C ILE A 183 9.96 -12.48 -10.50
N ASP A 184 10.78 -12.72 -11.52
CA ASP A 184 10.34 -13.30 -12.81
C ASP A 184 10.35 -14.84 -12.78
N THR A 185 10.57 -15.48 -11.62
CA THR A 185 10.53 -16.94 -11.49
C THR A 185 9.08 -17.43 -11.63
N PRO A 186 8.77 -18.33 -12.61
CA PRO A 186 7.43 -18.87 -12.74
C PRO A 186 7.02 -19.70 -11.50
N VAL A 187 5.84 -19.42 -10.96
CA VAL A 187 5.24 -20.18 -9.86
C VAL A 187 3.95 -20.82 -10.35
N GLU A 188 3.89 -22.14 -10.30
CA GLU A 188 2.64 -22.88 -10.60
C GLU A 188 1.71 -22.85 -9.38
N TYR A 189 0.42 -22.52 -9.58
CA TYR A 189 -0.57 -22.36 -8.49
C TYR A 189 -1.97 -22.77 -8.92
#